data_94ef32579ed51134cc04b973ca4ab791
#
_entry.id   94ef32579ed51134cc04b973ca4ab791
#
_cell.length_a   1.000
_cell.length_b   1.000
_cell.length_c   1.000
_cell.angle_alpha   90.00
_cell.angle_beta   90.00
_cell.angle_gamma   90.00
#
_symmetry.space_group_name_H-M   'P 1'
#
loop_
_entity.id
_entity.type
_entity.pdbx_description
1 polymer ?
#
loop_
_entity_poly.entity_id
_entity_poly.type
_entity_poly.pdbx_seq_one_letter_code
_entity_poly.pdbx_strand_id
1 'polypeptide(L)'
;MSLFRRNEIWYASYSLPGGKRIKESLGTKDKRQAQELHDKRKAELWRVEKLGDLPDVTFEEACLRWLEEKADKKSLDSDKSRIEFWLEHFEGIRLKDISEAKIYSAVSRMHNRKTKEIWKQKVQAAIRKGKEPPVYEPKPVSTQTKAKHLAMIKAILRAAERDWKWLEKAPVIKIPAVRNKRVRWLEKEEAKRLIDECPEPLKSVVKFALATGLRKSNIINVEWQQIDMQRRVAWVNPEESKSNRAIGVALNDTACKVLRDQIGKHHKWVFVHTKAAKRADGTSTPAVRKMRIDSKTSWLSACRRAGIEDFRFHDLRHTWASWLIQSGVPLSVLQEMGGWESIEMVRRYAHLAPNHLTEHARKIDDIFGDNVPNMSHSGIMEDIKKA
;
A
#
# COMPACT_ATOMS: atom_id res chain seq x y z
N MET A 1 12.14 -34.98 29.79
CA MET A 1 10.77 -34.63 29.41
C MET A 1 9.89 -34.83 30.63
N SER A 2 9.10 -33.85 31.05
CA SER A 2 8.34 -33.94 32.32
C SER A 2 6.99 -33.23 32.17
N LEU A 3 5.98 -33.79 32.85
CA LEU A 3 4.69 -33.17 33.06
C LEU A 3 4.73 -32.38 34.37
N PHE A 4 4.15 -31.18 34.38
CA PHE A 4 3.99 -30.35 35.55
C PHE A 4 2.68 -29.57 35.50
N ARG A 5 2.19 -29.16 36.68
CA ARG A 5 0.90 -28.47 36.80
C ARG A 5 1.12 -27.00 37.12
N ARG A 6 0.39 -26.10 36.45
CA ARG A 6 0.39 -24.68 36.75
C ARG A 6 -1.05 -24.14 36.61
N ASN A 7 -1.56 -23.47 37.66
CA ASN A 7 -2.93 -22.92 37.67
C ASN A 7 -3.99 -23.95 37.23
N GLU A 8 -3.97 -25.14 37.82
CA GLU A 8 -4.86 -26.28 37.54
C GLU A 8 -4.74 -26.93 36.15
N ILE A 9 -3.94 -26.37 35.22
CA ILE A 9 -3.73 -26.91 33.88
C ILE A 9 -2.40 -27.66 33.84
N TRP A 10 -2.38 -28.79 33.14
CA TRP A 10 -1.18 -29.57 32.90
C TRP A 10 -0.35 -28.98 31.74
N TYR A 11 0.96 -28.96 31.95
CA TYR A 11 1.98 -28.53 31.00
C TYR A 11 2.97 -29.67 30.78
N ALA A 12 3.52 -29.71 29.58
CA ALA A 12 4.62 -30.60 29.24
C ALA A 12 5.90 -29.83 28.94
N SER A 13 7.03 -30.42 29.27
CA SER A 13 8.35 -29.90 28.90
C SER A 13 9.08 -30.96 28.09
N TYR A 14 9.45 -30.58 26.86
CA TYR A 14 10.20 -31.42 25.92
C TYR A 14 11.59 -30.87 25.73
N SER A 15 12.60 -31.75 25.72
CA SER A 15 13.97 -31.37 25.30
C SER A 15 14.15 -31.69 23.83
N LEU A 16 14.51 -30.70 23.07
CA LEU A 16 14.83 -30.85 21.63
C LEU A 16 16.34 -31.15 21.46
N PRO A 17 16.72 -31.66 20.28
CA PRO A 17 18.12 -31.76 19.89
C PRO A 17 18.77 -30.34 19.94
N GLY A 18 20.01 -30.27 20.40
CA GLY A 18 20.69 -29.00 20.66
C GLY A 18 20.39 -28.34 22.03
N GLY A 19 19.73 -29.06 22.94
CA GLY A 19 19.56 -28.63 24.35
C GLY A 19 18.42 -27.62 24.59
N LYS A 20 17.70 -27.18 23.54
CA LYS A 20 16.55 -26.28 23.68
C LYS A 20 15.37 -27.00 24.33
N ARG A 21 14.75 -26.39 25.31
CA ARG A 21 13.54 -26.90 25.97
C ARG A 21 12.32 -26.14 25.53
N ILE A 22 11.27 -26.87 25.13
CA ILE A 22 9.95 -26.32 24.85
C ILE A 22 9.03 -26.68 26.04
N LYS A 23 8.24 -25.68 26.47
CA LYS A 23 7.16 -25.89 27.46
C LYS A 23 5.85 -25.48 26.78
N GLU A 24 4.88 -26.39 26.78
CA GLU A 24 3.56 -26.12 26.21
C GLU A 24 2.44 -26.50 27.15
N SER A 25 1.32 -25.79 27.05
CA SER A 25 0.11 -26.13 27.79
C SER A 25 -0.61 -27.29 27.09
N LEU A 26 -1.04 -28.27 27.84
CA LEU A 26 -1.83 -29.40 27.34
C LEU A 26 -3.34 -29.11 27.36
N GLY A 27 -3.77 -27.95 27.88
CA GLY A 27 -5.15 -27.51 27.86
C GLY A 27 -6.12 -28.33 28.71
N THR A 28 -5.63 -29.27 29.53
CA THR A 28 -6.45 -30.16 30.34
C THR A 28 -6.10 -30.08 31.82
N LYS A 29 -7.11 -30.29 32.67
CA LYS A 29 -6.95 -30.45 34.13
C LYS A 29 -6.79 -31.92 34.52
N ASP A 30 -7.17 -32.86 33.67
CA ASP A 30 -7.08 -34.27 33.87
C ASP A 30 -5.67 -34.82 33.64
N LYS A 31 -5.12 -35.52 34.61
CA LYS A 31 -3.75 -36.06 34.53
C LYS A 31 -3.62 -37.18 33.50
N ARG A 32 -4.65 -38.03 33.33
CA ARG A 32 -4.62 -39.13 32.38
C ARG A 32 -4.63 -38.62 30.92
N GLN A 33 -5.51 -37.66 30.66
CA GLN A 33 -5.52 -36.98 29.35
C GLN A 33 -4.21 -36.23 29.10
N ALA A 34 -3.66 -35.58 30.10
CA ALA A 34 -2.37 -34.89 29.97
C ALA A 34 -1.23 -35.86 29.63
N GLN A 35 -1.22 -37.04 30.25
CA GLN A 35 -0.22 -38.08 29.98
C GLN A 35 -0.35 -38.60 28.54
N GLU A 36 -1.55 -38.88 28.10
CA GLU A 36 -1.82 -39.32 26.71
C GLU A 36 -1.37 -38.28 25.66
N LEU A 37 -1.73 -37.02 25.87
CA LEU A 37 -1.29 -35.90 25.01
C LEU A 37 0.23 -35.74 25.02
N HIS A 38 0.86 -35.85 26.20
CA HIS A 38 2.31 -35.80 26.32
C HIS A 38 2.98 -36.92 25.54
N ASP A 39 2.51 -38.16 25.68
CA ASP A 39 3.12 -39.33 25.06
C ASP A 39 2.94 -39.31 23.53
N LYS A 40 1.77 -38.83 23.05
CA LYS A 40 1.52 -38.58 21.64
C LYS A 40 2.50 -37.55 21.08
N ARG A 41 2.63 -36.41 21.75
CA ARG A 41 3.53 -35.32 21.33
C ARG A 41 5.01 -35.75 21.37
N LYS A 42 5.39 -36.53 22.37
CA LYS A 42 6.73 -37.11 22.49
C LYS A 42 7.04 -38.05 21.32
N ALA A 43 6.10 -38.92 20.94
CA ALA A 43 6.23 -39.81 19.80
C ALA A 43 6.35 -39.03 18.49
N GLU A 44 5.55 -37.98 18.29
CA GLU A 44 5.65 -37.10 17.11
C GLU A 44 7.03 -36.42 17.00
N LEU A 45 7.53 -35.82 18.09
CA LEU A 45 8.84 -35.19 18.14
C LEU A 45 9.96 -36.18 17.86
N TRP A 46 9.86 -37.40 18.37
CA TRP A 46 10.83 -38.48 18.11
C TRP A 46 10.82 -38.90 16.64
N ARG A 47 9.64 -39.04 16.02
CA ARG A 47 9.49 -39.37 14.60
C ARG A 47 10.10 -38.32 13.71
N VAL A 48 9.85 -37.04 13.98
CA VAL A 48 10.46 -35.91 13.25
C VAL A 48 11.98 -35.95 13.38
N GLU A 49 12.50 -36.24 14.59
CA GLU A 49 13.94 -36.21 14.85
C GLU A 49 14.67 -37.42 14.26
N LYS A 50 14.11 -38.61 14.40
CA LYS A 50 14.79 -39.90 14.07
C LYS A 50 14.40 -40.46 12.72
N LEU A 51 13.17 -40.23 12.27
CA LEU A 51 12.67 -40.76 11.01
C LEU A 51 12.61 -39.70 9.92
N GLY A 52 12.83 -38.41 10.27
CA GLY A 52 12.73 -37.31 9.31
C GLY A 52 11.28 -37.01 8.87
N ASP A 53 10.29 -37.48 9.65
CA ASP A 53 8.89 -37.15 9.38
C ASP A 53 8.67 -35.64 9.48
N LEU A 54 7.77 -35.13 8.67
CA LEU A 54 7.39 -33.73 8.75
C LEU A 54 6.49 -33.48 9.98
N PRO A 55 6.67 -32.37 10.70
CA PRO A 55 5.84 -32.06 11.84
C PRO A 55 4.39 -31.80 11.40
N ASP A 56 3.44 -32.32 12.16
CA ASP A 56 2.01 -32.14 11.89
C ASP A 56 1.51 -30.80 12.46
N VAL A 57 1.74 -29.72 11.71
CA VAL A 57 1.56 -28.32 12.12
C VAL A 57 0.27 -27.76 11.53
N THR A 58 -0.43 -26.92 12.30
CA THR A 58 -1.63 -26.19 11.85
C THR A 58 -1.30 -24.91 11.09
N PHE A 59 -2.29 -24.36 10.41
CA PHE A 59 -2.13 -23.09 9.70
C PHE A 59 -1.90 -21.92 10.66
N GLU A 60 -2.51 -21.95 11.85
CA GLU A 60 -2.30 -20.94 12.89
C GLU A 60 -0.86 -20.90 13.38
N GLU A 61 -0.27 -22.06 13.62
CA GLU A 61 1.13 -22.15 14.04
C GLU A 61 2.06 -21.56 12.95
N ALA A 62 1.77 -21.83 11.69
CA ALA A 62 2.50 -21.23 10.57
C ALA A 62 2.32 -19.70 10.48
N CYS A 63 1.12 -19.21 10.75
CA CYS A 63 0.85 -17.77 10.79
C CYS A 63 1.57 -17.08 11.94
N LEU A 64 1.58 -17.68 13.13
CA LEU A 64 2.30 -17.14 14.28
C LEU A 64 3.79 -17.03 14.00
N ARG A 65 4.40 -18.10 13.53
CA ARG A 65 5.82 -18.10 13.14
C ARG A 65 6.13 -17.05 12.07
N TRP A 66 5.28 -16.93 11.06
CA TRP A 66 5.42 -15.88 10.03
C TRP A 66 5.41 -14.47 10.63
N LEU A 67 4.50 -14.18 11.55
CA LEU A 67 4.40 -12.88 12.20
C LEU A 67 5.61 -12.58 13.11
N GLU A 68 6.13 -13.59 13.82
CA GLU A 68 7.33 -13.47 14.63
C GLU A 68 8.57 -13.17 13.77
N GLU A 69 8.79 -13.92 12.69
CA GLU A 69 9.92 -13.72 11.78
C GLU A 69 9.85 -12.39 10.99
N LYS A 70 8.67 -11.80 10.86
CA LYS A 70 8.44 -10.55 10.11
C LYS A 70 8.04 -9.38 11.03
N ALA A 71 8.35 -9.46 12.33
CA ALA A 71 7.95 -8.45 13.33
C ALA A 71 8.37 -7.02 12.93
N ASP A 72 9.55 -6.85 12.32
CA ASP A 72 10.09 -5.54 11.92
C ASP A 72 9.54 -5.00 10.59
N LYS A 73 8.61 -5.75 9.96
CA LYS A 73 8.09 -5.37 8.65
C LYS A 73 7.14 -4.16 8.74
N LYS A 74 7.45 -3.05 8.05
CA LYS A 74 6.60 -1.83 8.01
C LYS A 74 5.14 -2.09 7.62
N SER A 75 4.85 -3.16 6.88
CA SER A 75 3.50 -3.52 6.43
C SER A 75 2.86 -4.66 7.24
N LEU A 76 3.36 -4.94 8.45
CA LEU A 76 2.89 -6.05 9.30
C LEU A 76 1.38 -6.00 9.56
N ASP A 77 0.80 -4.83 9.81
CA ASP A 77 -0.65 -4.68 10.01
C ASP A 77 -1.47 -5.10 8.79
N SER A 78 -0.94 -4.87 7.59
CA SER A 78 -1.57 -5.35 6.37
C SER A 78 -1.46 -6.87 6.23
N ASP A 79 -0.38 -7.47 6.71
CA ASP A 79 -0.22 -8.92 6.71
C ASP A 79 -1.15 -9.55 7.76
N LYS A 80 -1.24 -9.00 8.98
CA LYS A 80 -2.20 -9.41 10.01
C LYS A 80 -3.63 -9.43 9.47
N SER A 81 -4.07 -8.35 8.82
CA SER A 81 -5.42 -8.28 8.25
C SER A 81 -5.68 -9.32 7.15
N ARG A 82 -4.65 -9.72 6.39
CA ARG A 82 -4.77 -10.80 5.39
C ARG A 82 -4.74 -12.18 6.04
N ILE A 83 -3.94 -12.36 7.08
CA ILE A 83 -3.89 -13.60 7.87
C ILE A 83 -5.24 -13.84 8.55
N GLU A 84 -5.86 -12.82 9.16
CA GLU A 84 -7.22 -12.92 9.73
C GLU A 84 -8.23 -13.48 8.74
N PHE A 85 -8.19 -13.04 7.46
CA PHE A 85 -9.06 -13.61 6.44
C PHE A 85 -8.78 -15.10 6.23
N TRP A 86 -7.53 -15.54 6.21
CA TRP A 86 -7.19 -16.93 6.00
C TRP A 86 -7.49 -17.81 7.21
N LEU A 87 -7.34 -17.29 8.42
CA LEU A 87 -7.72 -17.98 9.65
C LEU A 87 -9.22 -18.28 9.70
N GLU A 88 -10.10 -17.37 9.21
CA GLU A 88 -11.54 -17.66 9.10
C GLU A 88 -11.87 -18.89 8.23
N HIS A 89 -10.95 -19.32 7.37
CA HIS A 89 -11.15 -20.43 6.44
C HIS A 89 -10.32 -21.67 6.78
N PHE A 90 -9.22 -21.49 7.50
CA PHE A 90 -8.24 -22.56 7.73
C PHE A 90 -7.89 -22.77 9.21
N GLU A 91 -8.66 -22.18 10.13
CA GLU A 91 -8.51 -22.45 11.58
C GLU A 91 -8.66 -23.94 11.86
N GLY A 92 -7.72 -24.52 12.62
CA GLY A 92 -7.66 -25.95 12.95
C GLY A 92 -7.23 -26.87 11.79
N ILE A 93 -6.99 -26.34 10.58
CA ILE A 93 -6.59 -27.16 9.43
C ILE A 93 -5.08 -27.33 9.41
N ARG A 94 -4.62 -28.58 9.21
CA ARG A 94 -3.22 -28.91 9.06
C ARG A 94 -2.67 -28.40 7.73
N LEU A 95 -1.40 -27.94 7.71
CA LEU A 95 -0.77 -27.40 6.50
C LEU A 95 -0.85 -28.35 5.30
N LYS A 96 -0.65 -29.66 5.54
CA LYS A 96 -0.73 -30.71 4.52
C LYS A 96 -2.12 -30.84 3.87
N ASP A 97 -3.18 -30.44 4.59
CA ASP A 97 -4.57 -30.55 4.13
C ASP A 97 -5.06 -29.29 3.38
N ILE A 98 -4.22 -28.27 3.27
CA ILE A 98 -4.52 -27.04 2.52
C ILE A 98 -4.24 -27.27 1.04
N SER A 99 -5.31 -27.51 0.28
CA SER A 99 -5.23 -27.73 -1.16
C SER A 99 -5.49 -26.45 -1.97
N GLU A 100 -5.07 -26.45 -3.25
CA GLU A 100 -5.38 -25.37 -4.19
C GLU A 100 -6.89 -25.09 -4.28
N ALA A 101 -7.71 -26.15 -4.33
CA ALA A 101 -9.17 -26.03 -4.41
C ALA A 101 -9.77 -25.27 -3.22
N LYS A 102 -9.30 -25.59 -2.00
CA LYS A 102 -9.74 -24.88 -0.79
C LYS A 102 -9.34 -23.41 -0.81
N ILE A 103 -8.12 -23.10 -1.26
CA ILE A 103 -7.62 -21.71 -1.39
C ILE A 103 -8.47 -20.91 -2.37
N TYR A 104 -8.71 -21.43 -3.57
CA TYR A 104 -9.49 -20.71 -4.58
C TYR A 104 -10.97 -20.62 -4.20
N SER A 105 -11.54 -21.62 -3.53
CA SER A 105 -12.90 -21.57 -2.99
C SER A 105 -13.05 -20.43 -1.96
N ALA A 106 -12.08 -20.23 -1.07
CA ALA A 106 -12.10 -19.12 -0.12
C ALA A 106 -12.03 -17.76 -0.84
N VAL A 107 -11.14 -17.61 -1.84
CA VAL A 107 -10.99 -16.37 -2.60
C VAL A 107 -12.19 -16.05 -3.49
N SER A 108 -12.88 -17.07 -4.04
CA SER A 108 -14.07 -16.86 -4.88
C SER A 108 -15.19 -16.17 -4.10
N ARG A 109 -15.35 -16.50 -2.84
CA ARG A 109 -16.36 -15.97 -1.91
C ARG A 109 -15.94 -14.67 -1.20
N MET A 110 -14.79 -14.12 -1.54
CA MET A 110 -14.27 -12.93 -0.88
C MET A 110 -15.08 -11.68 -1.20
N HIS A 111 -15.64 -11.07 -0.17
CA HIS A 111 -16.40 -9.83 -0.25
C HIS A 111 -15.74 -8.70 0.56
N ASN A 112 -16.08 -7.46 0.24
CA ASN A 112 -15.51 -6.30 0.92
C ASN A 112 -16.08 -6.16 2.34
N ARG A 113 -15.29 -6.52 3.38
CA ARG A 113 -15.68 -6.45 4.79
C ARG A 113 -16.15 -5.06 5.22
N LYS A 114 -15.50 -3.98 4.75
CA LYS A 114 -15.91 -2.61 5.08
C LYS A 114 -17.32 -2.28 4.60
N THR A 115 -17.75 -2.87 3.49
CA THR A 115 -19.12 -2.69 2.98
C THR A 115 -20.13 -3.30 3.94
N LYS A 116 -19.81 -4.46 4.54
CA LYS A 116 -20.68 -5.12 5.53
C LYS A 116 -20.75 -4.32 6.85
N GLU A 117 -19.63 -3.76 7.31
CA GLU A 117 -19.60 -2.91 8.51
C GLU A 117 -20.39 -1.61 8.31
N ILE A 118 -20.20 -0.95 7.17
CA ILE A 118 -20.95 0.26 6.81
C ILE A 118 -22.45 -0.04 6.71
N TRP A 119 -22.80 -1.17 6.13
CA TRP A 119 -24.18 -1.61 6.07
C TRP A 119 -24.77 -1.84 7.46
N LYS A 120 -24.07 -2.55 8.36
CA LYS A 120 -24.48 -2.71 9.76
C LYS A 120 -24.75 -1.37 10.45
N GLN A 121 -23.87 -0.38 10.26
CA GLN A 121 -24.05 0.98 10.80
C GLN A 121 -25.29 1.66 10.20
N LYS A 122 -25.55 1.51 8.90
CA LYS A 122 -26.75 2.05 8.24
C LYS A 122 -28.02 1.39 8.74
N VAL A 123 -28.00 0.08 8.98
CA VAL A 123 -29.13 -0.67 9.56
C VAL A 123 -29.45 -0.11 10.95
N GLN A 124 -28.46 0.00 11.83
CA GLN A 124 -28.67 0.57 13.16
C GLN A 124 -29.18 2.02 13.12
N ALA A 125 -28.67 2.83 12.20
CA ALA A 125 -29.13 4.20 12.01
C ALA A 125 -30.56 4.28 11.46
N ALA A 126 -30.97 3.36 10.61
CA ALA A 126 -32.34 3.25 10.09
C ALA A 126 -33.32 2.84 11.19
N ILE A 127 -32.97 1.82 11.99
CA ILE A 127 -33.78 1.35 13.14
C ILE A 127 -33.99 2.49 14.14
N ARG A 128 -32.93 3.24 14.51
CA ARG A 128 -33.05 4.41 15.40
C ARG A 128 -33.96 5.52 14.87
N LYS A 129 -34.13 5.60 13.55
CA LYS A 129 -34.97 6.60 12.88
C LYS A 129 -36.35 6.07 12.49
N GLY A 130 -36.72 4.86 12.90
CA GLY A 130 -38.00 4.21 12.52
C GLY A 130 -38.13 3.95 11.01
N LYS A 131 -37.02 3.83 10.27
CA LYS A 131 -37.01 3.57 8.81
C LYS A 131 -36.66 2.11 8.54
N GLU A 132 -37.13 1.59 7.42
CA GLU A 132 -36.75 0.25 6.95
C GLU A 132 -35.25 0.12 6.79
N PRO A 133 -34.64 -0.98 7.30
CA PRO A 133 -33.23 -1.23 7.14
C PRO A 133 -32.88 -1.51 5.66
N PRO A 134 -31.77 -0.97 5.15
CA PRO A 134 -31.34 -1.25 3.78
C PRO A 134 -30.94 -2.73 3.61
N VAL A 135 -31.26 -3.31 2.47
CA VAL A 135 -30.85 -4.68 2.10
C VAL A 135 -29.32 -4.74 1.92
N TYR A 136 -28.73 -5.84 2.39
CA TYR A 136 -27.28 -6.05 2.21
C TYR A 136 -26.96 -6.58 0.82
N GLU A 137 -26.22 -5.79 0.07
CA GLU A 137 -25.64 -6.23 -1.20
C GLU A 137 -24.12 -6.46 -1.04
N PRO A 138 -23.67 -7.73 -1.07
CA PRO A 138 -22.26 -8.04 -0.95
C PRO A 138 -21.50 -7.54 -2.19
N LYS A 139 -20.52 -6.64 -1.98
CA LYS A 139 -19.66 -6.17 -3.07
C LYS A 139 -18.40 -7.04 -3.14
N PRO A 140 -18.12 -7.66 -4.29
CA PRO A 140 -16.90 -8.44 -4.47
C PRO A 140 -15.66 -7.55 -4.33
N VAL A 141 -14.56 -8.12 -3.88
CA VAL A 141 -13.27 -7.42 -3.83
C VAL A 141 -12.63 -7.38 -5.21
N SER A 142 -11.76 -6.37 -5.43
CA SER A 142 -11.01 -6.24 -6.69
C SER A 142 -10.04 -7.41 -6.90
N THR A 143 -9.72 -7.70 -8.16
CA THR A 143 -8.68 -8.68 -8.54
C THR A 143 -7.34 -8.39 -7.84
N GLN A 144 -6.99 -7.11 -7.67
CA GLN A 144 -5.78 -6.72 -6.94
C GLN A 144 -5.83 -7.12 -5.46
N THR A 145 -6.99 -7.02 -4.82
CA THR A 145 -7.17 -7.47 -3.43
C THR A 145 -7.02 -8.98 -3.34
N LYS A 146 -7.68 -9.72 -4.23
CA LYS A 146 -7.55 -11.19 -4.32
C LYS A 146 -6.09 -11.60 -4.53
N ALA A 147 -5.38 -10.96 -5.46
CA ALA A 147 -3.97 -11.22 -5.73
C ALA A 147 -3.08 -11.03 -4.48
N LYS A 148 -3.34 -9.98 -3.67
CA LYS A 148 -2.59 -9.75 -2.43
C LYS A 148 -2.84 -10.81 -1.36
N HIS A 149 -4.07 -11.31 -1.23
CA HIS A 149 -4.38 -12.42 -0.32
C HIS A 149 -3.75 -13.73 -0.78
N LEU A 150 -3.82 -14.04 -2.08
CA LEU A 150 -3.14 -15.20 -2.66
C LEU A 150 -1.62 -15.14 -2.49
N ALA A 151 -1.02 -13.95 -2.66
CA ALA A 151 0.40 -13.75 -2.42
C ALA A 151 0.78 -14.01 -0.96
N MET A 152 -0.08 -13.64 -0.01
CA MET A 152 0.17 -13.82 1.42
C MET A 152 0.19 -15.30 1.80
N ILE A 153 -0.86 -16.06 1.46
CA ILE A 153 -0.90 -17.49 1.78
C ILE A 153 0.21 -18.26 1.04
N LYS A 154 0.47 -17.91 -0.21
CA LYS A 154 1.59 -18.49 -0.98
C LYS A 154 2.93 -18.29 -0.28
N ALA A 155 3.16 -17.10 0.31
CA ALA A 155 4.40 -16.80 1.01
C ALA A 155 4.54 -17.63 2.29
N ILE A 156 3.47 -17.80 3.09
CA ILE A 156 3.47 -18.62 4.30
C ILE A 156 3.72 -20.09 3.95
N LEU A 157 2.97 -20.65 2.98
CA LEU A 157 3.11 -22.06 2.61
C LEU A 157 4.48 -22.38 1.99
N ARG A 158 5.06 -21.44 1.23
CA ARG A 158 6.42 -21.59 0.72
C ARG A 158 7.48 -21.50 1.82
N ALA A 159 7.29 -20.66 2.83
CA ALA A 159 8.17 -20.64 4.00
C ALA A 159 8.08 -21.96 4.76
N ALA A 160 6.87 -22.51 4.92
CA ALA A 160 6.66 -23.83 5.53
C ALA A 160 7.38 -24.96 4.77
N GLU A 161 7.39 -24.92 3.43
CA GLU A 161 8.09 -25.89 2.58
C GLU A 161 9.61 -25.69 2.66
N ARG A 162 10.09 -24.47 2.37
CA ARG A 162 11.50 -24.21 2.09
C ARG A 162 12.33 -23.92 3.33
N ASP A 163 11.81 -23.06 4.20
CA ASP A 163 12.58 -22.49 5.30
C ASP A 163 12.37 -23.29 6.59
N TRP A 164 11.13 -23.68 6.86
CA TRP A 164 10.77 -24.35 8.13
C TRP A 164 10.77 -25.88 8.03
N LYS A 165 10.70 -26.43 6.80
CA LYS A 165 10.59 -27.89 6.55
C LYS A 165 9.37 -28.50 7.27
N TRP A 166 8.25 -27.78 7.27
CA TRP A 166 6.97 -28.22 7.84
C TRP A 166 6.01 -28.81 6.80
N LEU A 167 6.33 -28.63 5.54
CA LEU A 167 5.54 -29.10 4.41
C LEU A 167 6.48 -29.70 3.35
N GLU A 168 6.15 -30.86 2.82
CA GLU A 168 6.93 -31.49 1.76
C GLU A 168 6.87 -30.67 0.47
N LYS A 169 5.65 -30.27 0.09
CA LYS A 169 5.41 -29.48 -1.12
C LYS A 169 4.24 -28.52 -0.92
N ALA A 170 4.48 -27.24 -1.12
CA ALA A 170 3.41 -26.24 -1.09
C ALA A 170 2.53 -26.31 -2.35
N PRO A 171 1.21 -26.11 -2.23
CA PRO A 171 0.31 -26.06 -3.37
C PRO A 171 0.72 -24.96 -4.36
N VAL A 172 0.49 -25.21 -5.66
CA VAL A 172 0.82 -24.26 -6.72
C VAL A 172 -0.24 -23.17 -6.80
N ILE A 173 0.09 -21.98 -6.32
CA ILE A 173 -0.85 -20.85 -6.30
C ILE A 173 -0.52 -19.90 -7.45
N LYS A 174 -1.43 -19.81 -8.43
CA LYS A 174 -1.36 -18.82 -9.52
C LYS A 174 -1.95 -17.51 -9.05
N ILE A 175 -1.13 -16.47 -9.08
CA ILE A 175 -1.56 -15.11 -8.71
C ILE A 175 -1.96 -14.38 -9.98
N PRO A 176 -3.20 -13.85 -10.09
CA PRO A 176 -3.62 -13.13 -11.28
C PRO A 176 -2.76 -11.88 -11.50
N ALA A 177 -2.33 -11.68 -12.74
CA ALA A 177 -1.60 -10.49 -13.12
C ALA A 177 -2.54 -9.27 -13.09
N VAL A 178 -2.19 -8.28 -12.30
CA VAL A 178 -2.95 -7.03 -12.20
C VAL A 178 -2.22 -5.94 -12.97
N ARG A 179 -2.70 -5.62 -14.16
CA ARG A 179 -2.16 -4.53 -14.97
C ARG A 179 -2.80 -3.21 -14.51
N ASN A 180 -2.14 -2.50 -13.63
CA ASN A 180 -2.57 -1.16 -13.24
C ASN A 180 -1.86 -0.11 -14.13
N LYS A 181 -2.48 0.22 -15.27
CA LYS A 181 -1.95 1.20 -16.24
C LYS A 181 -2.56 2.59 -16.08
N ARG A 182 -3.34 2.82 -15.01
CA ARG A 182 -3.99 4.12 -14.84
C ARG A 182 -2.93 5.21 -14.62
N VAL A 183 -2.87 6.15 -15.54
CA VAL A 183 -2.20 7.44 -15.39
C VAL A 183 -3.25 8.51 -15.66
N ARG A 184 -3.78 9.14 -14.61
CA ARG A 184 -4.69 10.29 -14.68
C ARG A 184 -3.91 11.50 -14.17
N TRP A 185 -3.85 12.54 -14.96
CA TRP A 185 -3.27 13.83 -14.60
C TRP A 185 -4.26 14.94 -14.91
N LEU A 186 -4.02 16.13 -14.38
CA LEU A 186 -4.81 17.33 -14.63
C LEU A 186 -4.14 18.18 -15.71
N GLU A 187 -4.95 18.75 -16.56
CA GLU A 187 -4.54 19.89 -17.39
C GLU A 187 -4.35 21.13 -16.50
N LYS A 188 -3.65 22.15 -17.00
CA LYS A 188 -3.32 23.35 -16.21
C LYS A 188 -4.56 24.07 -15.68
N GLU A 189 -5.60 24.16 -16.50
CA GLU A 189 -6.89 24.79 -16.19
C GLU A 189 -7.67 23.97 -15.15
N GLU A 190 -7.65 22.64 -15.26
CA GLU A 190 -8.25 21.74 -14.24
C GLU A 190 -7.57 21.92 -12.88
N ALA A 191 -6.23 21.96 -12.88
CA ALA A 191 -5.47 22.14 -11.65
C ALA A 191 -5.74 23.50 -10.99
N LYS A 192 -5.89 24.58 -11.77
CA LYS A 192 -6.25 25.91 -11.29
C LYS A 192 -7.63 25.88 -10.63
N ARG A 193 -8.65 25.34 -11.31
CA ARG A 193 -9.99 25.19 -10.73
C ARG A 193 -9.97 24.40 -9.44
N LEU A 194 -9.23 23.27 -9.40
CA LEU A 194 -9.11 22.44 -8.21
C LEU A 194 -8.51 23.24 -7.03
N ILE A 195 -7.44 23.97 -7.27
CA ILE A 195 -6.78 24.79 -6.26
C ILE A 195 -7.73 25.84 -5.70
N ASP A 196 -8.53 26.49 -6.56
CA ASP A 196 -9.47 27.55 -6.17
C ASP A 196 -10.61 26.98 -5.32
N GLU A 197 -11.07 25.78 -5.63
CA GLU A 197 -12.12 25.08 -4.89
C GLU A 197 -11.64 24.38 -3.58
N CYS A 198 -10.34 24.29 -3.37
CA CYS A 198 -9.82 23.73 -2.13
C CYS A 198 -9.90 24.74 -0.98
N PRO A 199 -10.49 24.37 0.17
CA PRO A 199 -10.40 25.19 1.39
C PRO A 199 -9.00 25.14 1.99
N GLU A 200 -8.61 26.17 2.77
CA GLU A 200 -7.41 26.06 3.58
C GLU A 200 -7.63 25.10 4.77
N PRO A 201 -6.63 24.28 5.16
CA PRO A 201 -5.25 24.23 4.67
C PRO A 201 -5.05 23.28 3.46
N LEU A 202 -6.09 22.67 2.90
CA LEU A 202 -6.00 21.73 1.77
C LEU A 202 -5.42 22.40 0.52
N LYS A 203 -5.77 23.65 0.28
CA LYS A 203 -5.26 24.47 -0.86
C LYS A 203 -3.73 24.55 -0.85
N SER A 204 -3.13 24.85 0.28
CA SER A 204 -1.67 24.90 0.46
C SER A 204 -1.02 23.55 0.21
N VAL A 205 -1.61 22.47 0.71
CA VAL A 205 -1.11 21.10 0.50
C VAL A 205 -1.19 20.68 -0.97
N VAL A 206 -2.27 21.02 -1.68
CA VAL A 206 -2.42 20.71 -3.11
C VAL A 206 -1.39 21.46 -3.95
N LYS A 207 -1.20 22.76 -3.70
CA LYS A 207 -0.15 23.54 -4.37
C LYS A 207 1.23 22.94 -4.15
N PHE A 208 1.55 22.56 -2.92
CA PHE A 208 2.84 21.95 -2.56
C PHE A 208 3.00 20.58 -3.22
N ALA A 209 1.94 19.77 -3.30
CA ALA A 209 1.95 18.47 -3.98
C ALA A 209 2.24 18.62 -5.49
N LEU A 210 1.61 19.60 -6.15
CA LEU A 210 1.85 19.87 -7.57
C LEU A 210 3.23 20.49 -7.83
N ALA A 211 3.79 21.22 -6.86
CA ALA A 211 5.12 21.83 -7.00
C ALA A 211 6.26 20.84 -6.79
N THR A 212 6.07 19.79 -5.94
CA THR A 212 7.14 18.90 -5.50
C THR A 212 6.99 17.44 -5.92
N GLY A 213 5.79 17.02 -6.32
CA GLY A 213 5.48 15.63 -6.64
C GLY A 213 5.57 14.66 -5.47
N LEU A 214 5.70 15.13 -4.24
CA LEU A 214 5.83 14.30 -3.06
C LEU A 214 4.61 13.39 -2.82
N ARG A 215 4.83 12.25 -2.18
CA ARG A 215 3.73 11.38 -1.76
C ARG A 215 2.91 12.06 -0.66
N LYS A 216 1.60 11.78 -0.62
CA LYS A 216 0.67 12.35 0.38
C LYS A 216 1.21 12.25 1.80
N SER A 217 1.71 11.07 2.21
CA SER A 217 2.26 10.87 3.55
C SER A 217 3.44 11.80 3.85
N ASN A 218 4.33 11.99 2.89
CA ASN A 218 5.49 12.84 3.06
C ASN A 218 5.09 14.32 3.21
N ILE A 219 4.09 14.77 2.44
CA ILE A 219 3.61 16.16 2.53
C ILE A 219 2.96 16.44 3.88
N ILE A 220 2.02 15.59 4.31
CA ILE A 220 1.28 15.84 5.57
C ILE A 220 2.11 15.60 6.82
N ASN A 221 3.24 14.91 6.69
CA ASN A 221 4.15 14.62 7.79
C ASN A 221 5.39 15.51 7.81
N VAL A 222 5.62 16.33 6.78
CA VAL A 222 6.82 17.16 6.70
C VAL A 222 6.95 18.09 7.89
N GLU A 223 8.15 18.11 8.46
CA GLU A 223 8.52 18.94 9.61
C GLU A 223 9.46 20.06 9.17
N TRP A 224 9.46 21.18 9.91
CA TRP A 224 10.33 22.34 9.61
C TRP A 224 11.82 21.98 9.61
N GLN A 225 12.23 21.05 10.46
CA GLN A 225 13.62 20.57 10.51
C GLN A 225 14.08 19.87 9.23
N GLN A 226 13.13 19.44 8.37
CA GLN A 226 13.40 18.80 7.08
C GLN A 226 13.48 19.82 5.93
N ILE A 227 13.45 21.13 6.21
CA ILE A 227 13.40 22.15 5.19
C ILE A 227 14.54 23.16 5.37
N ASP A 228 15.33 23.34 4.32
CA ASP A 228 16.29 24.42 4.19
C ASP A 228 15.80 25.41 3.12
N MET A 229 15.23 26.53 3.61
CA MET A 229 14.70 27.57 2.73
C MET A 229 15.81 28.36 2.01
N GLN A 230 17.04 28.39 2.53
CA GLN A 230 18.16 29.10 1.89
C GLN A 230 18.70 28.27 0.72
N ARG A 231 18.93 26.98 0.95
CA ARG A 231 19.38 26.05 -0.10
C ARG A 231 18.24 25.59 -1.00
N ARG A 232 17.00 25.91 -0.68
CA ARG A 232 15.80 25.49 -1.40
C ARG A 232 15.69 23.96 -1.55
N VAL A 233 15.92 23.24 -0.46
CA VAL A 233 15.82 21.80 -0.41
C VAL A 233 14.98 21.35 0.76
N ALA A 234 14.22 20.33 0.58
CA ALA A 234 13.58 19.57 1.65
C ALA A 234 14.07 18.12 1.61
N TRP A 235 14.05 17.43 2.74
CA TRP A 235 14.42 16.03 2.83
C TRP A 235 13.27 15.17 3.32
N VAL A 236 13.14 14.00 2.70
CA VAL A 236 12.30 12.93 3.22
C VAL A 236 13.24 11.90 3.83
N ASN A 237 13.09 11.64 5.12
CA ASN A 237 13.95 10.69 5.82
C ASN A 237 13.74 9.25 5.33
N PRO A 238 14.76 8.36 5.45
CA PRO A 238 14.65 6.97 5.01
C PRO A 238 13.44 6.23 5.62
N GLU A 239 13.15 6.46 6.90
CA GLU A 239 12.03 5.82 7.61
C GLU A 239 10.67 6.20 7.04
N GLU A 240 10.54 7.41 6.49
CA GLU A 240 9.33 7.95 5.86
C GLU A 240 9.25 7.60 4.37
N SER A 241 10.36 7.20 3.79
CA SER A 241 10.46 6.80 2.39
C SER A 241 10.04 5.35 2.20
N LYS A 242 9.33 5.07 1.08
CA LYS A 242 8.97 3.71 0.71
C LYS A 242 10.19 2.87 0.29
N SER A 243 11.23 3.52 -0.20
CA SER A 243 12.48 2.90 -0.67
C SER A 243 13.55 2.78 0.41
N ASN A 244 13.27 3.19 1.66
CA ASN A 244 14.26 3.24 2.75
C ASN A 244 15.51 4.08 2.42
N ARG A 245 15.37 5.07 1.52
CA ARG A 245 16.45 6.00 1.14
C ARG A 245 16.00 7.42 1.41
N ALA A 246 16.93 8.26 1.84
CA ALA A 246 16.67 9.69 1.90
C ALA A 246 16.39 10.24 0.50
N ILE A 247 15.40 11.13 0.39
CA ILE A 247 15.06 11.77 -0.87
C ILE A 247 15.23 13.28 -0.70
N GLY A 248 16.17 13.85 -1.45
CA GLY A 248 16.29 15.29 -1.58
C GLY A 248 15.23 15.84 -2.54
N VAL A 249 14.52 16.88 -2.14
CA VAL A 249 13.44 17.50 -2.89
C VAL A 249 13.79 18.94 -3.17
N ALA A 250 14.07 19.28 -4.42
CA ALA A 250 14.30 20.67 -4.83
C ALA A 250 13.01 21.49 -4.69
N LEU A 251 13.10 22.64 -4.06
CA LEU A 251 11.99 23.56 -3.83
C LEU A 251 12.01 24.69 -4.86
N ASN A 252 11.07 24.64 -5.79
CA ASN A 252 10.83 25.73 -6.72
C ASN A 252 10.14 26.94 -6.04
N ASP A 253 9.98 28.05 -6.75
CA ASP A 253 9.40 29.29 -6.19
C ASP A 253 7.99 29.08 -5.64
N THR A 254 7.17 28.25 -6.31
CA THR A 254 5.83 27.90 -5.83
C THR A 254 5.88 27.18 -4.50
N ALA A 255 6.75 26.16 -4.36
CA ALA A 255 6.92 25.43 -3.12
C ALA A 255 7.41 26.36 -1.99
N CYS A 256 8.40 27.20 -2.26
CA CYS A 256 8.93 28.19 -1.32
C CYS A 256 7.85 29.19 -0.87
N LYS A 257 7.02 29.68 -1.79
CA LYS A 257 5.90 30.57 -1.45
C LYS A 257 4.90 29.88 -0.52
N VAL A 258 4.50 28.66 -0.84
CA VAL A 258 3.60 27.88 0.01
C VAL A 258 4.18 27.68 1.41
N LEU A 259 5.47 27.36 1.51
CA LEU A 259 6.15 27.17 2.80
C LEU A 259 6.16 28.47 3.63
N ARG A 260 6.48 29.61 3.01
CA ARG A 260 6.43 30.93 3.70
C ARG A 260 5.05 31.22 4.29
N ASP A 261 3.99 30.88 3.57
CA ASP A 261 2.59 31.06 4.03
C ASP A 261 2.23 30.14 5.22
N GLN A 262 3.06 29.14 5.56
CA GLN A 262 2.87 28.27 6.71
C GLN A 262 3.69 28.68 7.94
N ILE A 263 4.68 29.55 7.79
CA ILE A 263 5.54 30.00 8.91
C ILE A 263 4.68 30.57 10.05
N GLY A 264 5.03 30.19 11.28
CA GLY A 264 4.33 30.66 12.50
C GLY A 264 3.04 29.90 12.86
N LYS A 265 2.51 29.01 11.99
CA LYS A 265 1.30 28.24 12.29
C LYS A 265 1.53 27.10 13.29
N HIS A 266 2.72 26.49 13.27
CA HIS A 266 3.11 25.44 14.21
C HIS A 266 4.63 25.31 14.27
N HIS A 267 5.15 25.00 15.47
CA HIS A 267 6.61 24.91 15.68
C HIS A 267 7.27 23.68 15.03
N LYS A 268 6.54 22.59 14.87
CA LYS A 268 7.06 21.31 14.35
C LYS A 268 6.59 21.02 12.93
N TRP A 269 5.28 20.95 12.70
CA TRP A 269 4.71 20.54 11.42
C TRP A 269 4.44 21.73 10.50
N VAL A 270 4.76 21.56 9.21
CA VAL A 270 4.53 22.57 8.18
C VAL A 270 3.03 22.74 7.89
N PHE A 271 2.32 21.64 7.66
CA PHE A 271 0.91 21.67 7.33
C PHE A 271 0.05 21.24 8.52
N VAL A 272 -0.80 22.15 8.95
CA VAL A 272 -1.68 21.96 10.11
C VAL A 272 -3.10 22.46 9.84
N HIS A 273 -4.07 21.86 10.51
CA HIS A 273 -5.37 22.48 10.66
C HIS A 273 -5.27 23.61 11.70
N THR A 274 -5.91 24.73 11.42
CA THR A 274 -5.92 25.91 12.30
C THR A 274 -7.29 26.17 12.93
N LYS A 275 -8.29 25.38 12.59
CA LYS A 275 -9.66 25.50 13.11
C LYS A 275 -10.05 24.24 13.86
N ALA A 276 -10.70 24.39 15.01
CA ALA A 276 -11.32 23.29 15.72
C ALA A 276 -12.44 22.67 14.85
N ALA A 277 -12.65 21.37 14.99
CA ALA A 277 -13.75 20.67 14.35
C ALA A 277 -14.53 19.88 15.39
N LYS A 278 -15.86 19.88 15.32
CA LYS A 278 -16.73 19.05 16.15
C LYS A 278 -16.64 17.60 15.72
N ARG A 279 -16.53 16.68 16.66
CA ARG A 279 -16.61 15.24 16.45
C ARG A 279 -18.06 14.77 16.54
N ALA A 280 -18.32 13.57 16.05
CA ALA A 280 -19.65 12.95 16.12
C ALA A 280 -20.12 12.68 17.57
N ASP A 281 -19.20 12.57 18.51
CA ASP A 281 -19.45 12.40 19.95
C ASP A 281 -19.73 13.74 20.69
N GLY A 282 -19.79 14.86 19.97
CA GLY A 282 -20.01 16.21 20.51
C GLY A 282 -18.74 16.91 21.00
N THR A 283 -17.60 16.22 21.10
CA THR A 283 -16.33 16.82 21.50
C THR A 283 -15.71 17.65 20.39
N SER A 284 -14.83 18.60 20.74
CA SER A 284 -14.09 19.40 19.76
C SER A 284 -12.64 18.94 19.67
N THR A 285 -12.09 18.97 18.45
CA THR A 285 -10.65 18.76 18.25
C THR A 285 -9.89 20.03 18.65
N PRO A 286 -8.59 19.95 19.00
CA PRO A 286 -7.74 21.12 19.13
C PRO A 286 -7.77 21.99 17.88
N ALA A 287 -7.72 23.31 18.03
CA ALA A 287 -7.70 24.24 16.90
C ALA A 287 -6.48 23.99 16.01
N VAL A 288 -5.28 23.93 16.61
CA VAL A 288 -4.04 23.62 15.87
C VAL A 288 -3.72 22.14 16.04
N ARG A 289 -3.67 21.42 14.95
CA ARG A 289 -3.35 19.98 14.90
C ARG A 289 -2.76 19.58 13.57
N LYS A 290 -2.00 18.50 13.57
CA LYS A 290 -1.40 17.91 12.37
C LYS A 290 -2.43 17.72 11.26
N MET A 291 -2.03 18.06 10.04
CA MET A 291 -2.89 17.92 8.85
C MET A 291 -3.28 16.47 8.62
N ARG A 292 -4.57 16.26 8.35
CA ARG A 292 -5.11 15.00 7.83
C ARG A 292 -5.95 15.31 6.59
N ILE A 293 -5.72 14.59 5.53
CA ILE A 293 -6.51 14.72 4.30
C ILE A 293 -7.45 13.51 4.24
N ASP A 294 -8.70 13.77 4.53
CA ASP A 294 -9.75 12.78 4.28
C ASP A 294 -10.08 12.80 2.79
N SER A 295 -9.71 11.71 2.12
CA SER A 295 -9.98 11.51 0.69
C SER A 295 -11.47 11.34 0.36
N LYS A 296 -12.35 11.24 1.37
CA LYS A 296 -13.78 11.00 1.16
C LYS A 296 -14.65 12.26 1.32
N THR A 297 -14.20 13.25 2.05
CA THR A 297 -14.99 14.43 2.37
C THR A 297 -14.46 15.69 1.69
N SER A 298 -13.48 16.37 2.27
CA SER A 298 -12.97 17.66 1.75
C SER A 298 -12.35 17.51 0.35
N TRP A 299 -11.60 16.45 0.11
CA TRP A 299 -10.98 16.20 -1.20
C TRP A 299 -12.02 15.96 -2.30
N LEU A 300 -12.95 15.00 -2.09
CA LEU A 300 -13.98 14.69 -3.09
C LEU A 300 -14.92 15.87 -3.32
N SER A 301 -15.21 16.66 -2.28
CA SER A 301 -16.04 17.87 -2.42
C SER A 301 -15.34 18.92 -3.27
N ALA A 302 -14.03 19.14 -3.08
CA ALA A 302 -13.26 20.06 -3.91
C ALA A 302 -13.20 19.58 -5.38
N CYS A 303 -12.92 18.31 -5.63
CA CYS A 303 -12.93 17.74 -6.98
C CYS A 303 -14.29 17.93 -7.66
N ARG A 304 -15.40 17.65 -6.95
CA ARG A 304 -16.75 17.80 -7.48
C ARG A 304 -17.06 19.25 -7.86
N ARG A 305 -16.73 20.24 -6.99
CA ARG A 305 -16.94 21.65 -7.30
C ARG A 305 -16.08 22.13 -8.46
N ALA A 306 -14.87 21.59 -8.59
CA ALA A 306 -13.97 21.89 -9.71
C ALA A 306 -14.38 21.18 -11.03
N GLY A 307 -15.43 20.34 -11.03
CA GLY A 307 -15.84 19.56 -12.19
C GLY A 307 -14.84 18.46 -12.58
N ILE A 308 -14.12 17.89 -11.60
CA ILE A 308 -13.08 16.88 -11.83
C ILE A 308 -13.56 15.53 -11.32
N GLU A 309 -13.70 14.58 -12.24
CA GLU A 309 -14.12 13.21 -11.96
C GLU A 309 -12.94 12.24 -11.88
N ASP A 310 -13.15 11.14 -11.15
CA ASP A 310 -12.19 10.03 -10.99
C ASP A 310 -10.75 10.49 -10.75
N PHE A 311 -10.56 11.44 -9.82
CA PHE A 311 -9.26 11.99 -9.48
C PHE A 311 -8.94 11.76 -8.00
N ARG A 312 -7.82 11.11 -7.73
CA ARG A 312 -7.35 10.76 -6.38
C ARG A 312 -6.25 11.73 -5.96
N PHE A 313 -6.08 11.95 -4.66
CA PHE A 313 -4.98 12.80 -4.17
C PHE A 313 -3.59 12.35 -4.69
N HIS A 314 -3.37 11.05 -4.88
CA HIS A 314 -2.10 10.55 -5.42
C HIS A 314 -1.89 10.92 -6.90
N ASP A 315 -2.95 11.22 -7.62
CA ASP A 315 -2.88 11.60 -9.03
C ASP A 315 -2.28 13.01 -9.21
N LEU A 316 -2.18 13.84 -8.13
CA LEU A 316 -1.39 15.08 -8.13
C LEU A 316 0.09 14.81 -8.44
N ARG A 317 0.64 13.72 -7.91
CA ARG A 317 2.00 13.29 -8.24
C ARG A 317 2.11 12.80 -9.68
N HIS A 318 1.07 12.15 -10.20
CA HIS A 318 1.00 11.82 -11.63
C HIS A 318 0.95 13.08 -12.48
N THR A 319 0.20 14.10 -12.07
CA THR A 319 0.12 15.41 -12.72
C THR A 319 1.48 16.09 -12.77
N TRP A 320 2.17 16.20 -11.63
CA TRP A 320 3.52 16.75 -11.54
C TRP A 320 4.50 16.03 -12.49
N ALA A 321 4.49 14.70 -12.49
CA ALA A 321 5.36 13.91 -13.35
C ALA A 321 5.02 14.09 -14.83
N SER A 322 3.73 14.11 -15.18
CA SER A 322 3.26 14.32 -16.55
C SER A 322 3.66 15.69 -17.08
N TRP A 323 3.48 16.75 -16.28
CA TRP A 323 3.88 18.11 -16.69
C TRP A 323 5.39 18.25 -16.89
N LEU A 324 6.22 17.62 -16.04
CA LEU A 324 7.68 17.66 -16.22
C LEU A 324 8.11 16.95 -17.50
N ILE A 325 7.53 15.79 -17.80
CA ILE A 325 7.82 15.06 -19.05
C ILE A 325 7.34 15.85 -20.27
N GLN A 326 6.15 16.43 -20.23
CA GLN A 326 5.63 17.29 -21.29
C GLN A 326 6.50 18.55 -21.50
N SER A 327 7.21 18.98 -20.45
CA SER A 327 8.17 20.09 -20.49
C SER A 327 9.58 19.65 -20.90
N GLY A 328 9.78 18.40 -21.34
CA GLY A 328 11.06 17.89 -21.84
C GLY A 328 12.03 17.40 -20.77
N VAL A 329 11.62 17.27 -19.50
CA VAL A 329 12.49 16.73 -18.46
C VAL A 329 12.79 15.25 -18.75
N PRO A 330 14.07 14.82 -18.79
CA PRO A 330 14.44 13.44 -19.04
C PRO A 330 13.88 12.47 -17.98
N LEU A 331 13.54 11.24 -18.40
CA LEU A 331 13.00 10.22 -17.49
C LEU A 331 13.92 9.89 -16.31
N SER A 332 15.24 9.90 -16.52
CA SER A 332 16.23 9.68 -15.47
C SER A 332 16.20 10.78 -14.40
N VAL A 333 16.13 12.03 -14.83
CA VAL A 333 16.00 13.19 -13.93
C VAL A 333 14.67 13.15 -13.18
N LEU A 334 13.58 12.82 -13.87
CA LEU A 334 12.28 12.65 -13.23
C LEU A 334 12.30 11.51 -12.19
N GLN A 335 13.00 10.41 -12.49
CA GLN A 335 13.18 9.29 -11.55
C GLN A 335 13.84 9.76 -10.25
N GLU A 336 14.93 10.50 -10.37
CA GLU A 336 15.69 11.02 -9.24
C GLU A 336 14.84 12.02 -8.43
N MET A 337 14.30 13.04 -9.07
CA MET A 337 13.44 14.05 -8.43
C MET A 337 12.26 13.43 -7.69
N GLY A 338 11.66 12.39 -8.25
CA GLY A 338 10.52 11.70 -7.65
C GLY A 338 10.90 10.65 -6.61
N GLY A 339 12.17 10.27 -6.50
CA GLY A 339 12.61 9.18 -5.62
C GLY A 339 11.94 7.85 -6.00
N TRP A 340 11.89 7.52 -7.29
CA TRP A 340 11.47 6.20 -7.75
C TRP A 340 12.65 5.23 -7.78
N GLU A 341 12.40 4.02 -7.34
CA GLU A 341 13.43 2.98 -7.19
C GLU A 341 13.94 2.48 -8.56
N SER A 342 13.06 2.42 -9.56
CA SER A 342 13.44 1.95 -10.88
C SER A 342 12.87 2.82 -12.01
N ILE A 343 13.54 2.80 -13.15
CA ILE A 343 13.13 3.54 -14.36
C ILE A 343 11.81 3.01 -14.92
N GLU A 344 11.49 1.73 -14.72
CA GLU A 344 10.21 1.12 -15.15
C GLU A 344 9.02 1.83 -14.53
N MET A 345 9.18 2.33 -13.28
CA MET A 345 8.11 3.09 -12.61
C MET A 345 7.83 4.42 -13.30
N VAL A 346 8.81 4.99 -13.99
CA VAL A 346 8.72 6.30 -14.67
C VAL A 346 8.36 6.14 -16.14
N ARG A 347 8.69 5.01 -16.76
CA ARG A 347 8.36 4.70 -18.17
C ARG A 347 6.89 4.82 -18.51
N ARG A 348 6.00 4.73 -17.51
CA ARG A 348 4.56 4.97 -17.70
C ARG A 348 4.22 6.38 -18.18
N TYR A 349 5.11 7.36 -18.04
CA TYR A 349 4.94 8.73 -18.51
C TYR A 349 5.65 8.98 -19.83
N ALA A 350 6.46 8.06 -20.33
CA ALA A 350 7.29 8.26 -21.53
C ALA A 350 6.48 8.66 -22.79
N HIS A 351 5.26 8.13 -22.89
CA HIS A 351 4.36 8.45 -24.02
C HIS A 351 3.84 9.90 -24.03
N LEU A 352 4.07 10.64 -22.95
CA LEU A 352 3.69 12.05 -22.81
C LEU A 352 4.83 13.00 -23.20
N ALA A 353 6.02 12.48 -23.47
CA ALA A 353 7.13 13.29 -23.92
C ALA A 353 6.78 13.96 -25.28
N PRO A 354 7.08 15.25 -25.47
CA PRO A 354 6.95 15.87 -26.76
C PRO A 354 7.84 15.11 -27.78
N ASN A 355 7.72 15.42 -29.08
CA ASN A 355 8.39 14.71 -30.18
C ASN A 355 9.94 14.72 -30.09
N HIS A 356 10.49 14.46 -28.89
CA HIS A 356 11.92 14.44 -28.64
C HIS A 356 12.65 13.41 -29.52
N LEU A 357 11.96 12.34 -29.95
CA LEU A 357 12.54 11.36 -30.87
C LEU A 357 12.85 12.00 -32.21
N THR A 358 11.99 12.89 -32.71
CA THR A 358 12.22 13.64 -33.97
C THR A 358 13.41 14.59 -33.82
N GLU A 359 13.53 15.32 -32.71
CA GLU A 359 14.67 16.19 -32.44
C GLU A 359 15.99 15.42 -32.34
N HIS A 360 15.93 14.24 -31.68
CA HIS A 360 17.10 13.37 -31.58
C HIS A 360 17.45 12.72 -32.93
N ALA A 361 16.47 12.34 -33.74
CA ALA A 361 16.71 11.81 -35.08
C ALA A 361 17.37 12.87 -35.96
N ARG A 362 16.96 14.13 -35.87
CA ARG A 362 17.57 15.25 -36.65
C ARG A 362 19.06 15.46 -36.35
N LYS A 363 19.55 15.07 -35.16
CA LYS A 363 20.99 15.12 -34.85
C LYS A 363 21.83 14.24 -35.77
N ILE A 364 21.25 13.23 -36.38
CA ILE A 364 21.93 12.44 -37.40
C ILE A 364 22.06 13.23 -38.70
N ASP A 365 21.05 14.04 -39.04
CA ASP A 365 21.10 14.92 -40.22
C ASP A 365 22.22 15.95 -40.05
N ASP A 366 22.41 16.47 -38.84
CA ASP A 366 23.52 17.41 -38.54
C ASP A 366 24.91 16.74 -38.74
N ILE A 367 25.04 15.44 -38.50
CA ILE A 367 26.28 14.68 -38.69
C ILE A 367 26.57 14.46 -40.17
N PHE A 368 25.54 14.20 -40.97
CA PHE A 368 25.68 13.96 -42.39
C PHE A 368 25.72 15.25 -43.23
N GLY A 369 25.40 16.39 -42.60
CA GLY A 369 25.48 17.69 -43.28
C GLY A 369 24.38 17.95 -44.31
N ASP A 370 23.37 17.13 -44.41
CA ASP A 370 22.24 17.26 -45.29
C ASP A 370 21.16 18.15 -44.68
N ASN A 371 21.17 19.45 -45.02
CA ASN A 371 20.05 20.33 -44.77
C ASN A 371 18.86 19.91 -45.65
N VAL A 372 18.08 18.95 -45.27
CA VAL A 372 16.81 18.64 -45.92
C VAL A 372 15.81 19.72 -45.55
N PRO A 373 15.29 20.51 -46.54
CA PRO A 373 14.30 21.53 -46.25
C PRO A 373 13.06 20.89 -45.63
N ASN A 374 12.51 21.55 -44.62
CA ASN A 374 11.31 21.13 -43.92
C ASN A 374 10.09 21.19 -44.87
N MET A 375 9.85 20.14 -45.64
CA MET A 375 8.64 20.00 -46.44
C MET A 375 7.47 19.71 -45.52
N SER A 376 6.64 20.71 -45.26
CA SER A 376 5.39 20.50 -44.51
C SER A 376 4.47 19.56 -45.32
N HIS A 377 3.86 18.59 -44.62
CA HIS A 377 2.96 17.55 -45.15
C HIS A 377 1.75 18.10 -45.95
N SER A 378 1.51 19.42 -45.95
CA SER A 378 0.43 20.06 -46.70
C SER A 378 0.65 20.09 -48.23
N GLY A 379 1.89 19.98 -48.72
CA GLY A 379 2.18 19.98 -50.16
C GLY A 379 1.97 18.62 -50.84
N ILE A 380 2.20 17.52 -50.12
CA ILE A 380 2.18 16.16 -50.72
C ILE A 380 0.75 15.67 -50.98
N MET A 381 -0.24 16.13 -50.23
CA MET A 381 -1.65 15.71 -50.41
C MET A 381 -2.38 16.44 -51.56
N GLU A 382 -1.85 17.57 -52.07
CA GLU A 382 -2.41 18.24 -53.26
C GLU A 382 -1.94 17.60 -54.56
N ASP A 383 -0.72 17.08 -54.59
CA ASP A 383 -0.17 16.44 -55.81
C ASP A 383 -0.72 15.03 -56.05
N ILE A 384 -1.11 14.29 -54.97
CA ILE A 384 -1.75 12.97 -55.11
C ILE A 384 -3.22 13.09 -55.58
N LYS A 385 -3.86 14.24 -55.44
CA LYS A 385 -5.23 14.48 -55.93
C LYS A 385 -5.29 14.97 -57.37
N LYS A 386 -4.15 15.26 -58.00
CA LYS A 386 -4.06 15.72 -59.41
C LYS A 386 -3.44 14.71 -60.36
N ALA A 387 -3.01 13.53 -59.83
CA ALA A 387 -2.61 12.37 -60.62
C ALA A 387 -3.72 11.30 -60.57
#